data_97712e5412171d738995315dc9c2fa07
#
_entry.id   97712e5412171d738995315dc9c2fa07
#
_cell.length_a   1.000
_cell.length_b   1.000
_cell.length_c   1.000
_cell.angle_alpha   90.00
_cell.angle_beta   90.00
_cell.angle_gamma   90.00
#
_symmetry.space_group_name_H-M   'P 1'
#
loop_
_entity.id
_entity.type
_entity.pdbx_description
1 polymer ?
#
loop_
_entity_poly.entity_id
_entity_poly.type
_entity_poly.pdbx_seq_one_letter_code
_entity_poly.pdbx_strand_id
1 'polypeptide(L)'
;MRIAPRPGGRTARTIGATRPRGRLAPLTRVPLIIVLTLTVICPASAAAQESAKEEIETCLSCHSDDSLSVTFADGMSHRLGVDQDAFARSVHGGNLKCTDCHPGMGEIPHPERQYADLPHFRASFREACKSCHFDNYTQSLDGVHQQLLAGGDNRAPACADCHGSHAIVPASRPRPAISRTCARCHPHVSDIYAKSVHGTSLREGNEDVPVCTDCHRSHDIADPRSTAWRVKTPELCGRCHTNTPLMAKYGLSPNVVSTYLADFHGMSASLTSSSGTSAGRERLTALCIDCHGVHNITRVEAPDSPVLKANLVNTCRKCHHGAPASFPSAWLSHYEPTWQKAPIVYSVTVFYRIFIPFVIGGLVLQILLHLWRLVVNR
;
A
#
# COMPACT_ATOMS: atom_id res chain seq x y z
N MET A 1 31.48 30.27 -4.76
CA MET A 1 31.87 30.37 -6.17
C MET A 1 30.62 30.22 -7.01
N ARG A 2 30.12 31.33 -7.55
CA ARG A 2 28.85 31.38 -8.30
C ARG A 2 29.13 31.06 -9.76
N ILE A 3 28.36 30.16 -10.38
CA ILE A 3 28.37 29.96 -11.84
C ILE A 3 26.92 30.09 -12.33
N ALA A 4 26.73 31.08 -13.20
CA ALA A 4 25.48 31.43 -13.84
C ALA A 4 25.16 30.55 -15.07
N PRO A 5 23.90 30.50 -15.54
CA PRO A 5 23.49 29.69 -16.68
C PRO A 5 23.70 30.37 -18.02
N ARG A 6 23.97 29.60 -19.06
CA ARG A 6 24.03 30.04 -20.47
C ARG A 6 22.75 29.64 -21.22
N PRO A 7 22.24 30.48 -22.11
CA PRO A 7 21.12 30.19 -22.99
C PRO A 7 21.59 29.64 -24.36
N GLY A 8 20.86 28.75 -24.95
CA GLY A 8 21.04 28.30 -26.34
C GLY A 8 19.73 27.74 -26.85
N GLY A 9 19.10 28.30 -27.78
CA GLY A 9 19.26 28.37 -29.19
C GLY A 9 18.13 27.61 -29.86
N ARG A 10 17.02 28.30 -30.24
CA ARG A 10 15.90 27.73 -31.06
C ARG A 10 16.38 27.62 -32.52
N THR A 11 16.09 26.49 -33.16
CA THR A 11 15.98 26.42 -34.63
C THR A 11 14.60 25.87 -35.00
N ALA A 12 13.79 26.75 -35.54
CA ALA A 12 12.51 26.40 -36.17
C ALA A 12 12.78 25.77 -37.54
N ARG A 13 12.20 24.59 -37.80
CA ARG A 13 12.08 24.01 -39.13
C ARG A 13 10.66 24.24 -39.63
N THR A 14 10.52 25.11 -40.59
CA THR A 14 9.33 25.32 -41.42
C THR A 14 9.14 24.11 -42.36
N ILE A 15 8.02 23.46 -42.27
CA ILE A 15 7.56 22.50 -43.29
C ILE A 15 6.35 23.10 -44.00
N GLY A 16 6.50 23.35 -45.29
CA GLY A 16 5.48 23.95 -46.13
C GLY A 16 4.30 23.01 -46.31
N ALA A 17 3.10 23.51 -46.12
CA ALA A 17 1.84 22.83 -46.37
C ALA A 17 1.28 23.29 -47.73
N THR A 18 1.23 22.38 -48.69
CA THR A 18 0.47 22.53 -49.96
C THR A 18 -1.01 22.36 -49.67
N ARG A 19 -1.81 23.39 -50.02
CA ARG A 19 -3.27 23.37 -50.00
C ARG A 19 -3.84 22.59 -51.19
N PRO A 20 -4.78 21.66 -51.02
CA PRO A 20 -5.69 21.28 -52.08
C PRO A 20 -6.94 22.20 -52.10
N ARG A 21 -7.26 22.70 -53.28
CA ARG A 21 -8.54 23.40 -53.55
C ARG A 21 -9.69 22.40 -53.50
N GLY A 22 -10.50 22.42 -52.47
CA GLY A 22 -11.75 21.68 -52.36
C GLY A 22 -12.95 22.59 -52.59
N ARG A 23 -13.88 22.12 -53.43
CA ARG A 23 -15.13 22.79 -53.88
C ARG A 23 -16.07 23.07 -52.72
N LEU A 24 -16.72 24.24 -52.79
CA LEU A 24 -17.82 24.65 -51.93
C LEU A 24 -19.06 23.77 -52.16
N ALA A 25 -19.51 23.06 -51.16
CA ALA A 25 -20.80 22.41 -51.12
C ALA A 25 -21.84 23.35 -50.41
N PRO A 26 -23.12 23.29 -50.77
CA PRO A 26 -24.11 24.24 -50.30
C PRO A 26 -24.44 24.03 -48.81
N LEU A 27 -24.54 25.14 -48.09
CA LEU A 27 -25.00 25.24 -46.68
C LEU A 27 -26.42 24.72 -46.52
N THR A 28 -26.58 23.50 -46.02
CA THR A 28 -27.85 23.05 -45.47
C THR A 28 -28.06 23.68 -44.10
N ARG A 29 -29.14 24.47 -43.98
CA ARG A 29 -29.59 25.11 -42.73
C ARG A 29 -29.96 23.99 -41.72
N VAL A 30 -29.12 23.77 -40.70
CA VAL A 30 -29.46 22.97 -39.54
C VAL A 30 -30.32 23.84 -38.62
N PRO A 31 -31.56 23.44 -38.27
CA PRO A 31 -32.35 24.19 -37.29
C PRO A 31 -31.65 24.08 -35.91
N LEU A 32 -31.43 25.24 -35.31
CA LEU A 32 -30.91 25.35 -33.94
C LEU A 32 -32.01 24.86 -32.98
N ILE A 33 -31.99 23.57 -32.64
CA ILE A 33 -32.83 23.03 -31.57
C ILE A 33 -32.16 23.47 -30.25
N ILE A 34 -32.71 24.53 -29.66
CA ILE A 34 -32.39 24.91 -28.27
C ILE A 34 -32.98 23.81 -27.37
N VAL A 35 -32.11 22.85 -26.97
CA VAL A 35 -32.46 21.91 -25.92
C VAL A 35 -32.42 22.67 -24.60
N LEU A 36 -33.58 23.12 -24.16
CA LEU A 36 -33.74 23.66 -22.82
C LEU A 36 -33.64 22.48 -21.86
N THR A 37 -32.42 22.22 -21.35
CA THR A 37 -32.23 21.28 -20.25
C THR A 37 -32.85 21.90 -18.99
N LEU A 38 -34.12 21.56 -18.75
CA LEU A 38 -34.70 21.73 -17.42
C LEU A 38 -33.90 20.83 -16.47
N THR A 39 -33.03 21.41 -15.66
CA THR A 39 -32.49 20.77 -14.46
C THR A 39 -33.68 20.60 -13.51
N VAL A 40 -34.31 19.43 -13.56
CA VAL A 40 -35.26 19.02 -12.52
C VAL A 40 -34.44 18.82 -11.25
N ILE A 41 -34.35 19.85 -10.42
CA ILE A 41 -33.85 19.73 -9.05
C ILE A 41 -34.87 18.80 -8.36
N CYS A 42 -34.44 17.58 -8.05
CA CYS A 42 -35.30 16.57 -7.43
C CYS A 42 -35.70 17.07 -6.02
N PRO A 43 -36.94 17.39 -5.75
CA PRO A 43 -37.35 17.97 -4.45
C PRO A 43 -37.14 17.02 -3.28
N ALA A 44 -36.95 15.72 -3.54
CA ALA A 44 -36.70 14.71 -2.53
C ALA A 44 -35.34 14.89 -1.84
N SER A 45 -34.30 15.43 -2.53
CA SER A 45 -33.01 15.66 -1.91
C SER A 45 -33.00 16.84 -0.95
N ALA A 46 -33.75 17.90 -1.25
CA ALA A 46 -33.88 19.07 -0.40
C ALA A 46 -34.66 18.74 0.90
N ALA A 47 -35.73 17.97 0.80
CA ALA A 47 -36.53 17.55 1.95
C ALA A 47 -35.72 16.58 2.88
N ALA A 48 -34.89 15.73 2.32
CA ALA A 48 -34.02 14.83 3.10
C ALA A 48 -32.95 15.61 3.87
N GLN A 49 -32.34 16.62 3.25
CA GLN A 49 -31.35 17.48 3.91
C GLN A 49 -31.96 18.34 5.02
N GLU A 50 -33.17 18.88 4.82
CA GLU A 50 -33.86 19.66 5.85
C GLU A 50 -34.19 18.76 7.06
N SER A 51 -34.69 17.55 6.85
CA SER A 51 -34.95 16.57 7.92
C SER A 51 -33.69 16.14 8.67
N ALA A 52 -32.56 16.04 7.98
CA ALA A 52 -31.29 15.72 8.64
C ALA A 52 -30.82 16.91 9.52
N LYS A 53 -30.94 18.11 9.03
CA LYS A 53 -30.59 19.32 9.77
C LYS A 53 -31.40 19.49 11.04
N GLU A 54 -32.70 19.32 10.99
CA GLU A 54 -33.61 19.42 12.13
C GLU A 54 -33.25 18.38 13.23
N GLU A 55 -32.97 17.14 12.83
CA GLU A 55 -32.53 16.10 13.76
C GLU A 55 -31.17 16.42 14.40
N ILE A 56 -30.21 16.90 13.59
CA ILE A 56 -28.88 17.30 14.06
C ILE A 56 -29.00 18.42 15.11
N GLU A 57 -29.78 19.46 14.84
CA GLU A 57 -30.03 20.58 15.77
C GLU A 57 -30.66 20.08 17.08
N THR A 58 -31.63 19.18 16.97
CA THR A 58 -32.30 18.58 18.12
C THR A 58 -31.32 17.79 19.00
N CYS A 59 -30.51 16.92 18.41
CA CYS A 59 -29.51 16.13 19.16
C CYS A 59 -28.43 17.02 19.78
N LEU A 60 -27.93 18.00 19.04
CA LEU A 60 -26.88 18.90 19.51
C LEU A 60 -27.37 19.87 20.61
N SER A 61 -28.68 20.05 20.78
CA SER A 61 -29.20 20.86 21.91
C SER A 61 -28.74 20.35 23.25
N CYS A 62 -28.46 19.04 23.40
CA CYS A 62 -27.85 18.42 24.58
C CYS A 62 -26.41 17.97 24.33
N HIS A 63 -26.14 17.37 23.17
CA HIS A 63 -24.83 16.78 22.87
C HIS A 63 -23.74 17.78 22.47
N SER A 64 -24.03 19.09 22.43
CA SER A 64 -22.98 20.12 22.39
C SER A 64 -22.40 20.47 23.76
N ASP A 65 -22.98 19.94 24.84
CA ASP A 65 -22.48 20.16 26.20
C ASP A 65 -21.32 19.20 26.53
N ASP A 66 -20.15 19.78 26.74
CA ASP A 66 -18.92 19.04 27.12
C ASP A 66 -19.01 18.37 28.47
N SER A 67 -19.94 18.77 29.34
CA SER A 67 -20.17 18.16 30.65
C SER A 67 -20.99 16.88 30.61
N LEU A 68 -21.70 16.65 29.46
CA LEU A 68 -22.51 15.45 29.28
C LEU A 68 -21.60 14.19 29.22
N SER A 69 -21.91 13.24 30.09
CA SER A 69 -21.08 12.03 30.21
C SER A 69 -21.93 10.81 30.59
N VAL A 70 -21.41 9.63 30.25
CA VAL A 70 -21.90 8.35 30.73
C VAL A 70 -20.89 7.74 31.67
N THR A 71 -21.35 7.11 32.77
CA THR A 71 -20.50 6.35 33.69
C THR A 71 -20.73 4.85 33.43
N PHE A 72 -19.66 4.12 33.26
CA PHE A 72 -19.68 2.67 33.00
C PHE A 72 -19.71 1.89 34.33
N ALA A 73 -19.98 0.57 34.23
CA ALA A 73 -20.03 -0.28 35.41
C ALA A 73 -18.66 -0.43 36.11
N ASP A 74 -17.56 -0.21 35.39
CA ASP A 74 -16.19 -0.15 35.98
C ASP A 74 -15.88 1.17 36.72
N GLY A 75 -16.82 2.12 36.75
CA GLY A 75 -16.68 3.43 37.38
C GLY A 75 -15.99 4.49 36.50
N MET A 76 -15.54 4.16 35.32
CA MET A 76 -14.97 5.13 34.36
C MET A 76 -16.07 5.95 33.71
N SER A 77 -15.80 7.23 33.47
CA SER A 77 -16.74 8.12 32.76
C SER A 77 -16.21 8.46 31.37
N HIS A 78 -17.12 8.57 30.42
CA HIS A 78 -16.83 8.95 29.03
C HIS A 78 -17.70 10.13 28.62
N ARG A 79 -17.10 11.15 28.02
CA ARG A 79 -17.82 12.32 27.49
C ARG A 79 -18.68 11.94 26.31
N LEU A 80 -19.88 12.47 26.24
CA LEU A 80 -20.83 12.30 25.14
C LEU A 80 -20.99 13.57 24.30
N GLY A 81 -20.27 14.64 24.64
CA GLY A 81 -20.27 15.88 23.88
C GLY A 81 -19.71 15.70 22.47
N VAL A 82 -20.35 16.33 21.50
CA VAL A 82 -19.96 16.32 20.08
C VAL A 82 -19.53 17.73 19.70
N ASP A 83 -18.30 17.87 19.19
CA ASP A 83 -17.83 19.11 18.58
C ASP A 83 -18.63 19.35 17.29
N GLN A 84 -19.56 20.32 17.35
CA GLN A 84 -20.46 20.66 16.24
C GLN A 84 -19.70 21.10 15.00
N ASP A 85 -18.64 21.90 15.15
CA ASP A 85 -17.88 22.40 14.03
C ASP A 85 -17.05 21.27 13.37
N ALA A 86 -16.48 20.38 14.17
CA ALA A 86 -15.76 19.23 13.67
C ALA A 86 -16.69 18.24 12.95
N PHE A 87 -17.91 18.02 13.49
CA PHE A 87 -18.92 17.21 12.83
C PHE A 87 -19.37 17.84 11.49
N ALA A 88 -19.67 19.14 11.48
CA ALA A 88 -20.09 19.85 10.27
C ALA A 88 -19.05 19.79 9.14
N ARG A 89 -17.74 19.76 9.50
CA ARG A 89 -16.63 19.62 8.54
C ARG A 89 -16.33 18.16 8.17
N SER A 90 -16.95 17.20 8.82
CA SER A 90 -16.72 15.78 8.51
C SER A 90 -17.33 15.42 7.15
N VAL A 91 -16.87 14.32 6.55
CA VAL A 91 -17.43 13.83 5.27
C VAL A 91 -18.90 13.44 5.38
N HIS A 92 -19.41 13.23 6.57
CA HIS A 92 -20.81 12.88 6.87
C HIS A 92 -21.61 14.08 7.36
N GLY A 93 -20.94 15.16 7.73
CA GLY A 93 -21.60 16.36 8.26
C GLY A 93 -22.60 16.97 7.29
N GLY A 94 -23.80 17.24 7.79
CA GLY A 94 -24.89 17.80 6.99
C GLY A 94 -25.56 16.86 5.96
N ASN A 95 -25.07 15.62 5.82
CA ASN A 95 -25.61 14.65 4.86
C ASN A 95 -26.32 13.47 5.55
N LEU A 96 -25.89 13.12 6.76
CA LEU A 96 -26.43 12.00 7.54
C LEU A 96 -27.08 12.51 8.82
N LYS A 97 -28.10 11.81 9.27
CA LYS A 97 -28.75 11.99 10.56
C LYS A 97 -27.90 11.34 11.66
N CYS A 98 -28.07 11.79 12.90
CA CYS A 98 -27.46 11.16 14.06
C CYS A 98 -27.92 9.70 14.20
N THR A 99 -29.22 9.44 13.94
CA THR A 99 -29.83 8.12 14.02
C THR A 99 -29.38 7.16 12.93
N ASP A 100 -28.81 7.62 11.81
CA ASP A 100 -28.20 6.73 10.81
C ASP A 100 -27.01 5.96 11.36
N CYS A 101 -26.27 6.56 12.31
CA CYS A 101 -25.15 5.93 13.00
C CYS A 101 -25.49 5.45 14.43
N HIS A 102 -26.54 6.03 15.04
CA HIS A 102 -26.99 5.71 16.38
C HIS A 102 -28.43 5.15 16.38
N PRO A 103 -28.66 3.95 15.81
CA PRO A 103 -29.98 3.38 15.71
C PRO A 103 -30.62 3.17 17.10
N GLY A 104 -31.88 3.55 17.22
CA GLY A 104 -32.63 3.46 18.47
C GLY A 104 -32.36 4.57 19.48
N MET A 105 -31.71 5.68 19.05
CA MET A 105 -31.49 6.88 19.86
C MET A 105 -32.38 8.06 19.41
N GLY A 106 -33.43 7.81 18.61
CA GLY A 106 -34.36 8.84 18.15
C GLY A 106 -35.40 9.27 19.19
N GLU A 107 -35.61 8.50 20.26
CA GLU A 107 -36.54 8.88 21.35
C GLU A 107 -35.79 9.71 22.41
N ILE A 108 -36.45 10.76 22.91
CA ILE A 108 -35.91 11.66 23.93
C ILE A 108 -36.90 11.70 25.11
N PRO A 109 -36.50 11.32 26.32
CA PRO A 109 -35.15 10.83 26.71
C PRO A 109 -34.81 9.46 26.13
N HIS A 110 -33.49 9.22 25.91
CA HIS A 110 -33.01 7.95 25.41
C HIS A 110 -33.30 6.80 26.36
N PRO A 111 -33.49 5.57 25.85
CA PRO A 111 -33.54 4.37 26.71
C PRO A 111 -32.24 4.23 27.50
N GLU A 112 -32.34 3.96 28.78
CA GLU A 112 -31.18 3.70 29.65
C GLU A 112 -30.44 2.46 29.10
N ARG A 113 -29.13 2.61 28.86
CA ARG A 113 -28.23 1.52 28.47
C ARG A 113 -27.04 1.53 29.42
N GLN A 114 -26.78 0.37 30.00
CA GLN A 114 -25.61 0.16 30.84
C GLN A 114 -24.53 -0.56 30.04
N TYR A 115 -23.30 -0.06 30.15
CA TYR A 115 -22.13 -0.65 29.51
C TYR A 115 -21.12 -1.01 30.59
N ALA A 116 -20.45 -2.17 30.42
CA ALA A 116 -19.43 -2.64 31.34
C ALA A 116 -18.24 -1.67 31.41
N ASP A 117 -17.81 -1.21 30.25
CA ASP A 117 -16.63 -0.34 30.06
C ASP A 117 -16.69 0.39 28.70
N LEU A 118 -15.71 1.24 28.42
CA LEU A 118 -15.57 1.97 27.16
C LEU A 118 -15.44 1.05 25.91
N PRO A 119 -14.68 -0.05 25.92
CA PRO A 119 -14.67 -1.00 24.83
C PRO A 119 -16.05 -1.58 24.46
N HIS A 120 -16.86 -1.95 25.46
CA HIS A 120 -18.24 -2.44 25.21
C HIS A 120 -19.15 -1.34 24.67
N PHE A 121 -19.01 -0.11 25.18
CA PHE A 121 -19.73 1.05 24.65
C PHE A 121 -19.40 1.28 23.17
N ARG A 122 -18.12 1.32 22.80
CA ARG A 122 -17.68 1.49 21.40
C ARG A 122 -18.14 0.33 20.51
N ALA A 123 -18.13 -0.88 21.05
CA ALA A 123 -18.54 -2.07 20.31
C ALA A 123 -20.03 -2.02 19.90
N SER A 124 -20.89 -1.33 20.67
CA SER A 124 -22.33 -1.21 20.36
C SER A 124 -22.63 -0.42 19.07
N PHE A 125 -21.69 0.43 18.61
CA PHE A 125 -21.85 1.24 17.40
C PHE A 125 -21.04 0.69 16.21
N ARG A 126 -20.38 -0.45 16.36
CA ARG A 126 -19.49 -1.03 15.34
C ARG A 126 -20.19 -1.33 14.03
N GLU A 127 -21.43 -1.80 14.11
CA GLU A 127 -22.22 -2.24 12.97
C GLU A 127 -22.82 -1.08 12.15
N ALA A 128 -22.83 0.14 12.68
CA ALA A 128 -23.44 1.29 12.01
C ALA A 128 -22.78 1.60 10.66
N CYS A 129 -21.45 1.45 10.58
CA CYS A 129 -20.68 1.77 9.36
C CYS A 129 -20.99 0.82 8.19
N LYS A 130 -21.32 -0.45 8.47
CA LYS A 130 -21.45 -1.49 7.44
C LYS A 130 -22.66 -1.30 6.55
N SER A 131 -23.69 -0.61 7.01
CA SER A 131 -24.92 -0.37 6.24
C SER A 131 -24.65 0.44 4.96
N CYS A 132 -23.64 1.31 4.97
CA CYS A 132 -23.23 2.11 3.81
C CYS A 132 -21.86 1.68 3.25
N HIS A 133 -20.93 1.24 4.12
CA HIS A 133 -19.56 0.86 3.75
C HIS A 133 -19.37 -0.67 3.73
N PHE A 134 -20.31 -1.38 3.11
CA PHE A 134 -20.35 -2.85 3.12
C PHE A 134 -19.09 -3.49 2.51
N ASP A 135 -18.55 -2.93 1.42
CA ASP A 135 -17.35 -3.47 0.76
C ASP A 135 -16.12 -3.38 1.67
N ASN A 136 -15.93 -2.23 2.35
CA ASN A 136 -14.83 -2.05 3.30
C ASN A 136 -15.00 -2.96 4.54
N TYR A 137 -16.24 -3.11 5.00
CA TYR A 137 -16.57 -4.04 6.07
C TYR A 137 -16.21 -5.47 5.67
N THR A 138 -16.64 -5.92 4.49
CA THR A 138 -16.35 -7.27 3.98
C THR A 138 -14.85 -7.52 3.87
N GLN A 139 -14.09 -6.55 3.35
CA GLN A 139 -12.63 -6.65 3.31
C GLN A 139 -12.01 -6.78 4.70
N SER A 140 -12.59 -6.12 5.72
CA SER A 140 -12.05 -6.15 7.08
C SER A 140 -12.21 -7.50 7.76
N LEU A 141 -13.14 -8.36 7.30
CA LEU A 141 -13.40 -9.66 7.90
C LEU A 141 -12.16 -10.58 7.87
N ASP A 142 -11.31 -10.44 6.85
CA ASP A 142 -10.06 -11.20 6.70
C ASP A 142 -8.91 -10.58 7.52
N GLY A 143 -9.10 -9.40 8.08
CA GLY A 143 -8.08 -8.68 8.83
C GLY A 143 -7.92 -9.16 10.27
N VAL A 144 -6.68 -9.13 10.79
CA VAL A 144 -6.37 -9.55 12.18
C VAL A 144 -7.17 -8.78 13.23
N HIS A 145 -7.44 -7.50 13.01
CA HIS A 145 -8.20 -6.69 13.95
C HIS A 145 -9.66 -7.18 14.06
N GLN A 146 -10.28 -7.45 12.93
CA GLN A 146 -11.65 -7.95 12.90
C GLN A 146 -11.75 -9.39 13.45
N GLN A 147 -10.75 -10.22 13.21
CA GLN A 147 -10.68 -11.56 13.78
C GLN A 147 -10.61 -11.52 15.32
N LEU A 148 -9.84 -10.59 15.88
CA LEU A 148 -9.78 -10.37 17.34
C LEU A 148 -11.13 -9.87 17.89
N LEU A 149 -11.76 -8.91 17.21
CA LEU A 149 -13.10 -8.44 17.57
C LEU A 149 -14.14 -9.55 17.53
N ALA A 150 -14.12 -10.40 16.50
CA ALA A 150 -15.01 -11.55 16.36
C ALA A 150 -14.74 -12.60 17.44
N GLY A 151 -13.51 -12.71 17.92
CA GLY A 151 -13.11 -13.54 19.05
C GLY A 151 -13.48 -12.94 20.43
N GLY A 152 -14.11 -11.78 20.48
CA GLY A 152 -14.55 -11.13 21.72
C GLY A 152 -13.52 -10.18 22.35
N ASP A 153 -12.36 -9.94 21.74
CA ASP A 153 -11.40 -8.93 22.24
C ASP A 153 -11.83 -7.52 21.80
N ASN A 154 -12.65 -6.89 22.61
CA ASN A 154 -13.17 -5.54 22.37
C ASN A 154 -12.08 -4.43 22.46
N ARG A 155 -10.83 -4.76 22.81
CA ARG A 155 -9.69 -3.83 22.78
C ARG A 155 -9.12 -3.69 21.36
N ALA A 156 -9.40 -4.63 20.47
CA ALA A 156 -9.00 -4.52 19.08
C ALA A 156 -9.75 -3.36 18.41
N PRO A 157 -9.09 -2.61 17.49
CA PRO A 157 -9.69 -1.43 16.89
C PRO A 157 -10.85 -1.76 15.97
N ALA A 158 -11.91 -0.97 16.06
CA ALA A 158 -13.02 -0.92 15.12
C ALA A 158 -12.84 0.23 14.11
N CYS A 159 -13.81 0.40 13.21
CA CYS A 159 -13.76 1.43 12.16
C CYS A 159 -13.47 2.83 12.73
N ALA A 160 -14.20 3.24 13.78
CA ALA A 160 -14.09 4.55 14.40
C ALA A 160 -12.73 4.78 15.08
N ASP A 161 -12.02 3.73 15.51
CA ASP A 161 -10.70 3.90 16.14
C ASP A 161 -9.65 4.35 15.11
N CYS A 162 -9.83 4.04 13.84
CA CYS A 162 -8.94 4.48 12.77
C CYS A 162 -9.44 5.75 12.08
N HIS A 163 -10.74 5.84 11.82
CA HIS A 163 -11.35 6.91 11.03
C HIS A 163 -11.92 8.06 11.86
N GLY A 164 -12.09 7.88 13.14
CA GLY A 164 -12.88 8.77 14.00
C GLY A 164 -14.37 8.43 13.94
N SER A 165 -15.17 9.14 14.73
CA SER A 165 -16.64 8.97 14.78
C SER A 165 -17.37 10.19 14.23
N HIS A 166 -17.22 11.35 14.87
CA HIS A 166 -17.93 12.56 14.48
C HIS A 166 -17.12 13.49 13.57
N ALA A 167 -15.79 13.46 13.63
CA ALA A 167 -14.87 14.27 12.83
C ALA A 167 -14.16 13.44 11.75
N ILE A 168 -14.94 12.68 10.95
CA ILE A 168 -14.38 11.79 9.93
C ILE A 168 -13.86 12.63 8.75
N VAL A 169 -12.56 12.50 8.47
CA VAL A 169 -11.90 13.19 7.35
C VAL A 169 -11.83 12.28 6.11
N PRO A 170 -11.70 12.85 4.90
CA PRO A 170 -11.50 12.06 3.69
C PRO A 170 -10.36 11.05 3.82
N ALA A 171 -10.49 9.88 3.18
CA ALA A 171 -9.46 8.84 3.18
C ALA A 171 -8.14 9.32 2.52
N SER A 172 -8.22 10.31 1.62
CA SER A 172 -7.08 10.98 0.97
C SER A 172 -6.33 11.97 1.88
N ARG A 173 -6.19 11.62 3.14
CA ARG A 173 -5.43 12.43 4.12
C ARG A 173 -3.93 12.37 3.86
N PRO A 174 -3.14 13.36 4.35
CA PRO A 174 -1.69 13.35 4.22
C PRO A 174 -1.07 12.04 4.72
N ARG A 175 -0.15 11.48 3.95
CA ARG A 175 0.50 10.17 4.24
C ARG A 175 1.05 10.04 5.68
N PRO A 176 1.73 11.05 6.27
CA PRO A 176 2.17 10.96 7.66
C PRO A 176 1.04 10.79 8.68
N ALA A 177 -0.18 11.25 8.36
CA ALA A 177 -1.33 11.08 9.25
C ALA A 177 -1.76 9.61 9.37
N ILE A 178 -1.56 8.82 8.32
CA ILE A 178 -1.83 7.37 8.34
C ILE A 178 -0.94 6.69 9.38
N SER A 179 0.37 6.93 9.33
CA SER A 179 1.32 6.34 10.29
C SER A 179 1.01 6.76 11.74
N ARG A 180 0.61 8.03 11.96
CA ARG A 180 0.19 8.50 13.30
C ARG A 180 -1.05 7.78 13.83
N THR A 181 -1.98 7.41 12.95
CA THR A 181 -3.17 6.62 13.35
C THR A 181 -2.75 5.25 13.90
N CYS A 182 -1.87 4.54 13.23
CA CYS A 182 -1.37 3.24 13.67
C CYS A 182 -0.57 3.36 14.97
N ALA A 183 0.22 4.44 15.13
CA ALA A 183 1.06 4.69 16.29
C ALA A 183 0.30 4.78 17.62
N ARG A 184 -1.00 5.11 17.60
CA ARG A 184 -1.83 5.19 18.82
C ARG A 184 -1.88 3.86 19.58
N CYS A 185 -1.87 2.74 18.86
CA CYS A 185 -1.89 1.40 19.45
C CYS A 185 -0.56 0.65 19.25
N HIS A 186 0.24 1.02 18.23
CA HIS A 186 1.53 0.41 17.92
C HIS A 186 2.71 1.39 18.08
N PRO A 187 2.89 2.05 19.25
CA PRO A 187 3.92 3.09 19.42
C PRO A 187 5.33 2.54 19.22
N HIS A 188 5.64 1.36 19.76
CA HIS A 188 6.97 0.75 19.67
C HIS A 188 7.38 0.50 18.20
N VAL A 189 6.49 -0.08 17.39
CA VAL A 189 6.75 -0.33 15.97
C VAL A 189 6.87 0.99 15.20
N SER A 190 6.04 1.98 15.55
CA SER A 190 6.10 3.31 14.96
C SER A 190 7.44 4.02 15.25
N ASP A 191 7.97 3.89 16.46
CA ASP A 191 9.27 4.46 16.83
C ASP A 191 10.43 3.83 16.09
N ILE A 192 10.38 2.51 15.87
CA ILE A 192 11.37 1.80 15.06
C ILE A 192 11.28 2.27 13.61
N TYR A 193 10.07 2.30 13.04
CA TYR A 193 9.84 2.76 11.67
C TYR A 193 10.31 4.21 11.48
N ALA A 194 10.02 5.10 12.41
CA ALA A 194 10.41 6.51 12.33
C ALA A 194 11.92 6.74 12.22
N LYS A 195 12.73 5.78 12.68
CA LYS A 195 14.21 5.81 12.58
C LYS A 195 14.73 5.12 11.32
N SER A 196 13.89 4.40 10.59
CA SER A 196 14.26 3.74 9.33
C SER A 196 14.49 4.74 8.20
N VAL A 197 15.10 4.30 7.10
CA VAL A 197 15.27 5.13 5.91
C VAL A 197 13.93 5.64 5.36
N HIS A 198 12.89 4.80 5.39
CA HIS A 198 11.55 5.18 4.93
C HIS A 198 10.90 6.18 5.88
N GLY A 199 10.92 5.91 7.18
CA GLY A 199 10.28 6.79 8.17
C GLY A 199 10.98 8.15 8.32
N THR A 200 12.30 8.19 8.19
CA THR A 200 13.06 9.45 8.19
C THR A 200 12.70 10.28 6.97
N SER A 201 12.70 9.69 5.79
CA SER A 201 12.33 10.39 4.56
C SER A 201 10.86 10.86 4.58
N LEU A 202 9.93 10.06 5.15
CA LEU A 202 8.54 10.47 5.31
C LEU A 202 8.42 11.73 6.20
N ARG A 203 9.18 11.78 7.27
CA ARG A 203 9.20 12.93 8.20
C ARG A 203 9.80 14.19 7.54
N GLU A 204 10.71 14.01 6.59
CA GLU A 204 11.30 15.07 5.76
C GLU A 204 10.36 15.55 4.63
N GLY A 205 9.14 14.99 4.55
CA GLY A 205 8.12 15.38 3.58
C GLY A 205 8.17 14.61 2.26
N ASN A 206 8.94 13.53 2.18
CA ASN A 206 8.99 12.70 0.98
C ASN A 206 7.75 11.80 0.89
N GLU A 207 6.90 12.03 -0.09
CA GLU A 207 5.66 11.28 -0.30
C GLU A 207 5.86 9.98 -1.12
N ASP A 208 7.03 9.78 -1.70
CA ASP A 208 7.35 8.56 -2.47
C ASP A 208 7.60 7.33 -1.58
N VAL A 209 7.86 7.52 -0.28
CA VAL A 209 8.19 6.44 0.65
C VAL A 209 6.92 5.76 1.21
N PRO A 210 6.98 4.46 1.56
CA PRO A 210 5.81 3.74 2.08
C PRO A 210 5.41 4.22 3.47
N VAL A 211 4.10 4.23 3.75
CA VAL A 211 3.53 4.31 5.08
C VAL A 211 3.01 2.93 5.53
N CYS A 212 2.52 2.81 6.76
CA CYS A 212 2.12 1.51 7.32
C CYS A 212 1.19 0.72 6.39
N THR A 213 0.20 1.40 5.78
CA THR A 213 -0.80 0.76 4.92
C THR A 213 -0.28 0.30 3.56
N ASP A 214 0.85 0.81 3.10
CA ASP A 214 1.44 0.36 1.83
C ASP A 214 2.01 -1.06 1.94
N CYS A 215 2.45 -1.43 3.16
CA CYS A 215 2.95 -2.76 3.45
C CYS A 215 1.87 -3.67 4.04
N HIS A 216 1.06 -3.15 4.98
CA HIS A 216 0.11 -3.95 5.74
C HIS A 216 -1.32 -3.88 5.21
N ARG A 217 -1.60 -3.01 4.20
CA ARG A 217 -2.95 -2.67 3.76
C ARG A 217 -3.73 -1.93 4.86
N SER A 218 -5.04 -1.76 4.72
CA SER A 218 -5.84 -0.97 5.67
C SER A 218 -6.98 -1.75 6.30
N HIS A 219 -7.78 -2.44 5.52
CA HIS A 219 -8.95 -3.16 6.01
C HIS A 219 -8.66 -4.65 6.21
N ASP A 220 -7.96 -5.28 5.28
CA ASP A 220 -7.57 -6.68 5.29
C ASP A 220 -6.12 -6.89 5.78
N ILE A 221 -5.79 -6.30 6.92
CA ILE A 221 -4.45 -6.42 7.52
C ILE A 221 -4.18 -7.88 7.87
N ALA A 222 -3.32 -8.54 7.10
CA ALA A 222 -2.93 -9.91 7.36
C ALA A 222 -2.00 -10.02 8.58
N ASP A 223 -1.98 -11.18 9.25
CA ASP A 223 -1.00 -11.44 10.33
C ASP A 223 0.42 -11.44 9.75
N PRO A 224 1.27 -10.45 10.11
CA PRO A 224 2.63 -10.34 9.59
C PRO A 224 3.56 -11.44 10.10
N ARG A 225 3.12 -12.24 11.10
CA ARG A 225 3.84 -13.40 11.62
C ARG A 225 3.53 -14.66 10.82
N SER A 226 2.50 -14.64 9.98
CA SER A 226 2.11 -15.77 9.17
C SER A 226 3.14 -16.03 8.07
N THR A 227 3.36 -17.29 7.76
CA THR A 227 4.22 -17.71 6.66
C THR A 227 3.72 -17.18 5.31
N ALA A 228 2.40 -17.16 5.11
CA ALA A 228 1.77 -16.63 3.90
C ALA A 228 2.13 -15.15 3.66
N TRP A 229 2.18 -14.33 4.72
CA TRP A 229 2.62 -12.94 4.61
C TRP A 229 4.11 -12.84 4.33
N ARG A 230 4.91 -13.65 5.04
CA ARG A 230 6.36 -13.64 4.92
C ARG A 230 6.83 -13.91 3.48
N VAL A 231 6.31 -14.95 2.82
CA VAL A 231 6.72 -15.32 1.45
C VAL A 231 6.29 -14.31 0.38
N LYS A 232 5.34 -13.43 0.67
CA LYS A 232 4.91 -12.33 -0.20
C LYS A 232 5.81 -11.09 -0.10
N THR A 233 6.77 -11.04 0.83
CA THR A 233 7.60 -9.84 1.02
C THR A 233 8.42 -9.42 -0.20
N PRO A 234 8.96 -10.30 -1.07
CA PRO A 234 9.63 -9.87 -2.30
C PRO A 234 8.69 -9.13 -3.26
N GLU A 235 7.45 -9.59 -3.40
CA GLU A 235 6.43 -8.91 -4.20
C GLU A 235 6.07 -7.55 -3.57
N LEU A 236 5.89 -7.52 -2.26
CA LEU A 236 5.55 -6.33 -1.50
C LEU A 236 6.62 -5.23 -1.68
N CYS A 237 7.89 -5.57 -1.46
CA CYS A 237 9.00 -4.64 -1.67
C CYS A 237 9.12 -4.24 -3.16
N GLY A 238 8.88 -5.19 -4.05
CA GLY A 238 8.94 -5.02 -5.50
C GLY A 238 7.98 -3.97 -6.04
N ARG A 239 6.83 -3.72 -5.41
CA ARG A 239 5.86 -2.71 -5.86
C ARG A 239 6.51 -1.34 -6.10
N CYS A 240 7.48 -0.98 -5.27
CA CYS A 240 8.24 0.27 -5.41
C CYS A 240 9.64 0.00 -6.00
N HIS A 241 10.35 -1.02 -5.51
CA HIS A 241 11.76 -1.26 -5.86
C HIS A 241 11.97 -1.82 -7.28
N THR A 242 10.92 -2.13 -8.04
CA THR A 242 11.01 -2.42 -9.48
C THR A 242 10.53 -1.24 -10.35
N ASN A 243 10.00 -0.18 -9.75
CA ASN A 243 9.54 1.00 -10.47
C ASN A 243 10.74 1.83 -10.92
N THR A 244 11.11 1.71 -12.20
CA THR A 244 12.30 2.35 -12.76
C THR A 244 12.31 3.89 -12.59
N PRO A 245 11.23 4.63 -12.91
CA PRO A 245 11.19 6.07 -12.67
C PRO A 245 11.36 6.46 -11.20
N LEU A 246 10.75 5.70 -10.29
CA LEU A 246 10.85 5.95 -8.86
C LEU A 246 12.26 5.67 -8.35
N MET A 247 12.84 4.52 -8.67
CA MET A 247 14.17 4.14 -8.22
C MET A 247 15.26 5.06 -8.76
N ALA A 248 15.11 5.57 -9.98
CA ALA A 248 16.04 6.52 -10.59
C ALA A 248 16.17 7.82 -9.79
N LYS A 249 15.09 8.31 -9.14
CA LYS A 249 15.13 9.50 -8.29
C LYS A 249 16.11 9.35 -7.11
N TYR A 250 16.30 8.12 -6.65
CA TYR A 250 17.13 7.81 -5.48
C TYR A 250 18.46 7.15 -5.83
N GLY A 251 18.78 7.02 -7.11
CA GLY A 251 20.01 6.36 -7.57
C GLY A 251 20.02 4.84 -7.27
N LEU A 252 18.84 4.23 -7.10
CA LEU A 252 18.69 2.81 -6.80
C LEU A 252 18.45 2.01 -8.08
N SER A 253 18.93 0.76 -8.10
CA SER A 253 18.66 -0.16 -9.21
C SER A 253 17.22 -0.68 -9.14
N PRO A 254 16.45 -0.62 -10.25
CA PRO A 254 15.14 -1.26 -10.32
C PRO A 254 15.21 -2.80 -10.46
N ASN A 255 16.41 -3.36 -10.64
CA ASN A 255 16.64 -4.79 -10.88
C ASN A 255 16.86 -5.59 -9.58
N VAL A 256 16.67 -4.99 -8.40
CA VAL A 256 16.94 -5.65 -7.12
C VAL A 256 16.09 -6.91 -6.90
N VAL A 257 14.85 -6.91 -7.37
CA VAL A 257 13.96 -8.07 -7.25
C VAL A 257 14.31 -9.15 -8.29
N SER A 258 14.56 -8.77 -9.53
CA SER A 258 14.93 -9.71 -10.59
C SER A 258 16.25 -10.41 -10.31
N THR A 259 17.25 -9.68 -9.80
CA THR A 259 18.54 -10.26 -9.39
C THR A 259 18.41 -11.15 -8.16
N TYR A 260 17.56 -10.78 -7.20
CA TYR A 260 17.22 -11.65 -6.06
C TYR A 260 16.57 -12.95 -6.54
N LEU A 261 15.56 -12.88 -7.40
CA LEU A 261 14.85 -14.06 -7.93
C LEU A 261 15.75 -14.97 -8.79
N ALA A 262 16.79 -14.42 -9.39
CA ALA A 262 17.83 -15.19 -10.10
C ALA A 262 18.88 -15.80 -9.19
N ASP A 263 18.95 -15.41 -7.92
CA ASP A 263 19.84 -15.95 -6.89
C ASP A 263 19.22 -17.22 -6.25
N PHE A 264 20.06 -18.00 -5.59
CA PHE A 264 19.65 -19.24 -4.91
C PHE A 264 18.54 -19.01 -3.90
N HIS A 265 18.60 -17.95 -3.09
CA HIS A 265 17.58 -17.63 -2.11
C HIS A 265 16.23 -17.31 -2.78
N GLY A 266 16.25 -16.49 -3.82
CA GLY A 266 15.03 -16.11 -4.54
C GLY A 266 14.42 -17.27 -5.33
N MET A 267 15.25 -18.11 -5.97
CA MET A 267 14.76 -19.35 -6.62
C MET A 267 14.10 -20.28 -5.60
N SER A 268 14.70 -20.46 -4.43
CA SER A 268 14.11 -21.27 -3.36
C SER A 268 12.81 -20.68 -2.85
N ALA A 269 12.72 -19.35 -2.72
CA ALA A 269 11.51 -18.67 -2.30
C ALA A 269 10.37 -18.84 -3.31
N SER A 270 10.65 -18.72 -4.61
CA SER A 270 9.66 -18.88 -5.67
C SER A 270 9.10 -20.31 -5.76
N LEU A 271 9.95 -21.32 -5.57
CA LEU A 271 9.54 -22.71 -5.52
C LEU A 271 8.66 -23.02 -4.31
N THR A 272 8.95 -22.41 -3.16
CA THR A 272 8.16 -22.57 -1.93
C THR A 272 6.79 -21.91 -2.08
N SER A 273 6.72 -20.73 -2.70
CA SER A 273 5.45 -20.02 -2.94
C SER A 273 4.52 -20.76 -3.88
N SER A 274 5.05 -21.47 -4.88
CA SER A 274 4.27 -22.17 -5.90
C SER A 274 3.75 -23.54 -5.46
N SER A 275 4.39 -24.18 -4.48
CA SER A 275 4.10 -25.57 -4.13
C SER A 275 2.94 -25.74 -3.14
N GLY A 276 2.41 -24.71 -2.53
CA GLY A 276 1.25 -24.77 -1.61
C GLY A 276 1.40 -25.72 -0.41
N THR A 277 2.52 -26.41 -0.33
CA THR A 277 2.79 -27.46 0.65
C THR A 277 4.13 -27.19 1.31
N SER A 278 4.14 -26.70 2.53
CA SER A 278 5.25 -27.05 3.43
C SER A 278 5.36 -26.12 4.65
N ALA A 279 4.63 -26.38 5.67
CA ALA A 279 4.74 -25.75 6.99
C ALA A 279 6.10 -25.90 7.70
N GLY A 280 7.17 -26.18 7.02
CA GLY A 280 8.51 -26.30 7.60
C GLY A 280 9.64 -25.73 6.75
N ARG A 281 9.51 -25.76 5.42
CA ARG A 281 10.56 -25.27 4.50
C ARG A 281 10.58 -23.74 4.33
N GLU A 282 9.48 -23.10 4.56
CA GLU A 282 9.29 -21.66 4.37
C GLU A 282 10.14 -20.81 5.32
N ARG A 283 10.51 -21.36 6.48
CA ARG A 283 11.42 -20.69 7.43
C ARG A 283 12.88 -20.76 7.03
N LEU A 284 13.23 -21.60 6.07
CA LEU A 284 14.62 -21.84 5.67
C LEU A 284 15.10 -20.96 4.52
N THR A 285 14.19 -20.22 3.88
CA THR A 285 14.54 -19.36 2.75
C THR A 285 14.73 -17.92 3.22
N ALA A 286 15.88 -17.33 2.91
CA ALA A 286 16.14 -15.93 3.19
C ALA A 286 15.35 -15.03 2.23
N LEU A 287 14.58 -14.10 2.80
CA LEU A 287 13.79 -13.11 2.09
C LEU A 287 14.37 -11.71 2.31
N CYS A 288 13.87 -10.71 1.61
CA CYS A 288 14.34 -9.31 1.73
C CYS A 288 14.45 -8.87 3.20
N ILE A 289 13.43 -9.19 4.00
CA ILE A 289 13.32 -8.80 5.41
C ILE A 289 14.35 -9.45 6.33
N ASP A 290 14.92 -10.59 5.97
CA ASP A 290 15.91 -11.30 6.81
C ASP A 290 17.26 -10.63 6.78
N CYS A 291 17.55 -9.95 5.67
CA CYS A 291 18.78 -9.20 5.47
C CYS A 291 18.61 -7.72 5.79
N HIS A 292 17.54 -7.09 5.31
CA HIS A 292 17.33 -5.65 5.42
C HIS A 292 16.55 -5.21 6.67
N GLY A 293 15.95 -6.15 7.41
CA GLY A 293 15.04 -5.84 8.50
C GLY A 293 13.62 -5.55 7.98
N VAL A 294 12.72 -5.20 8.89
CA VAL A 294 11.29 -4.95 8.58
C VAL A 294 10.95 -3.48 8.77
N HIS A 295 10.88 -3.04 10.01
CA HIS A 295 10.59 -1.65 10.34
C HIS A 295 11.84 -0.79 10.56
N ASN A 296 12.99 -1.42 10.74
CA ASN A 296 14.30 -0.83 11.00
C ASN A 296 15.23 -0.83 9.78
N ILE A 297 14.67 -0.72 8.60
CA ILE A 297 15.46 -0.71 7.35
C ILE A 297 16.37 0.52 7.33
N THR A 298 17.68 0.30 7.24
CA THR A 298 18.69 1.35 7.18
C THR A 298 19.30 1.50 5.79
N ARG A 299 19.99 2.61 5.53
CA ARG A 299 20.81 2.76 4.33
C ARG A 299 21.92 1.70 4.34
N VAL A 300 22.29 1.20 3.16
CA VAL A 300 23.30 0.14 3.03
C VAL A 300 24.64 0.57 3.65
N GLU A 301 24.99 1.84 3.50
CA GLU A 301 26.25 2.45 3.95
C GLU A 301 26.26 2.80 5.45
N ALA A 302 25.09 2.71 6.14
CA ALA A 302 25.03 3.03 7.57
C ALA A 302 25.87 2.05 8.38
N PRO A 303 26.62 2.52 9.39
CA PRO A 303 27.54 1.65 10.17
C PRO A 303 26.84 0.47 10.86
N ASP A 304 25.58 0.64 11.23
CA ASP A 304 24.72 -0.37 11.87
C ASP A 304 23.91 -1.20 10.88
N SER A 305 24.04 -0.93 9.56
CA SER A 305 23.30 -1.66 8.55
C SER A 305 23.68 -3.15 8.54
N PRO A 306 22.71 -4.06 8.65
CA PRO A 306 22.98 -5.49 8.63
C PRO A 306 23.49 -5.99 7.26
N VAL A 307 23.31 -5.19 6.21
CA VAL A 307 23.78 -5.49 4.84
C VAL A 307 25.03 -4.72 4.45
N LEU A 308 25.57 -3.86 5.34
CA LEU A 308 26.89 -3.30 5.14
C LEU A 308 27.92 -4.44 5.05
N LYS A 309 28.84 -4.37 4.10
CA LYS A 309 29.83 -5.44 3.83
C LYS A 309 30.55 -5.93 5.09
N ALA A 310 30.89 -5.03 6.01
CA ALA A 310 31.53 -5.36 7.28
C ALA A 310 30.62 -6.17 8.23
N ASN A 311 29.31 -5.98 8.16
CA ASN A 311 28.32 -6.62 9.05
C ASN A 311 27.69 -7.87 8.40
N LEU A 312 27.86 -8.05 7.09
CA LEU A 312 27.12 -9.01 6.29
C LEU A 312 27.34 -10.47 6.74
N VAL A 313 28.55 -10.79 7.20
CA VAL A 313 28.83 -12.14 7.73
C VAL A 313 27.93 -12.49 8.93
N ASN A 314 27.64 -11.53 9.80
CA ASN A 314 26.77 -11.75 10.95
C ASN A 314 25.32 -11.97 10.50
N THR A 315 24.88 -11.29 9.45
CA THR A 315 23.57 -11.49 8.82
C THR A 315 23.47 -12.88 8.19
N CYS A 316 24.49 -13.33 7.45
CA CYS A 316 24.55 -14.68 6.89
C CYS A 316 24.53 -15.78 7.99
N ARG A 317 25.22 -15.55 9.09
CA ARG A 317 25.30 -16.51 10.21
C ARG A 317 23.99 -16.74 10.94
N LYS A 318 22.99 -15.91 10.76
CA LYS A 318 21.64 -16.17 11.31
C LYS A 318 21.06 -17.52 10.82
N CYS A 319 21.44 -17.94 9.61
CA CYS A 319 21.02 -19.21 9.00
C CYS A 319 22.23 -20.13 8.73
N HIS A 320 23.37 -19.57 8.33
CA HIS A 320 24.62 -20.28 8.03
C HIS A 320 25.58 -20.21 9.21
N HIS A 321 25.24 -20.88 10.33
CA HIS A 321 25.91 -20.74 11.62
C HIS A 321 27.46 -20.94 11.58
N GLY A 322 27.96 -21.77 10.65
CA GLY A 322 29.38 -22.01 10.46
C GLY A 322 30.09 -21.16 9.39
N ALA A 323 29.41 -20.12 8.86
CA ALA A 323 29.95 -19.35 7.75
C ALA A 323 31.28 -18.63 8.16
N PRO A 324 32.39 -18.81 7.39
CA PRO A 324 33.63 -18.08 7.61
C PRO A 324 33.48 -16.59 7.27
N ALA A 325 34.40 -15.75 7.70
CA ALA A 325 34.36 -14.31 7.44
C ALA A 325 34.36 -13.97 5.93
N SER A 326 34.91 -14.85 5.09
CA SER A 326 34.96 -14.72 3.64
C SER A 326 33.64 -15.15 2.94
N PHE A 327 32.71 -15.78 3.66
CA PHE A 327 31.48 -16.34 3.07
C PHE A 327 30.67 -15.31 2.23
N PRO A 328 30.48 -14.06 2.72
CA PRO A 328 29.74 -13.07 1.94
C PRO A 328 30.44 -12.61 0.66
N SER A 329 31.76 -12.83 0.52
CA SER A 329 32.49 -12.38 -0.68
C SER A 329 32.13 -13.15 -1.95
N ALA A 330 31.56 -14.35 -1.81
CA ALA A 330 31.07 -15.15 -2.93
C ALA A 330 29.70 -14.68 -3.46
N TRP A 331 29.01 -13.82 -2.72
CA TRP A 331 27.69 -13.34 -3.09
C TRP A 331 27.78 -12.02 -3.87
N LEU A 332 27.11 -11.96 -5.02
CA LEU A 332 27.13 -10.80 -5.92
C LEU A 332 26.18 -9.67 -5.53
N SER A 333 25.40 -9.85 -4.43
CA SER A 333 24.40 -8.85 -4.06
C SER A 333 23.29 -8.66 -5.13
N HIS A 334 22.66 -7.49 -5.18
CA HIS A 334 21.56 -7.16 -6.08
C HIS A 334 22.02 -6.39 -7.33
N TYR A 335 23.07 -6.86 -7.98
CA TYR A 335 23.49 -6.28 -9.25
C TYR A 335 23.81 -7.36 -10.28
N GLU A 336 23.56 -7.03 -11.52
CA GLU A 336 23.94 -7.90 -12.63
C GLU A 336 25.46 -7.96 -12.76
N PRO A 337 26.05 -9.14 -13.02
CA PRO A 337 27.46 -9.24 -13.32
C PRO A 337 27.83 -8.38 -14.52
N THR A 338 28.82 -7.51 -14.33
CA THR A 338 29.41 -6.71 -15.40
C THR A 338 30.91 -6.99 -15.49
N TRP A 339 31.51 -6.66 -16.64
CA TRP A 339 32.95 -6.81 -16.82
C TRP A 339 33.77 -6.11 -15.73
N GLN A 340 33.27 -4.94 -15.25
CA GLN A 340 33.97 -4.14 -14.23
C GLN A 340 33.82 -4.70 -12.80
N LYS A 341 32.65 -5.27 -12.48
CA LYS A 341 32.31 -5.69 -11.12
C LYS A 341 32.60 -7.19 -10.84
N ALA A 342 32.37 -8.04 -11.86
CA ALA A 342 32.53 -9.49 -11.74
C ALA A 342 32.97 -10.09 -13.09
N PRO A 343 34.20 -9.85 -13.58
CA PRO A 343 34.62 -10.20 -14.95
C PRO A 343 34.52 -11.69 -15.25
N ILE A 344 34.89 -12.56 -14.32
CA ILE A 344 34.79 -14.02 -14.52
C ILE A 344 33.35 -14.47 -14.68
N VAL A 345 32.46 -14.05 -13.77
CA VAL A 345 31.03 -14.42 -13.81
C VAL A 345 30.36 -13.86 -15.09
N TYR A 346 30.72 -12.63 -15.45
CA TYR A 346 30.25 -12.01 -16.69
C TYR A 346 30.68 -12.81 -17.93
N SER A 347 31.97 -13.17 -18.02
CA SER A 347 32.51 -13.95 -19.14
C SER A 347 31.83 -15.32 -19.27
N VAL A 348 31.64 -16.02 -18.16
CA VAL A 348 30.93 -17.31 -18.13
C VAL A 348 29.48 -17.13 -18.57
N THR A 349 28.78 -16.09 -18.10
CA THR A 349 27.41 -15.79 -18.50
C THR A 349 27.30 -15.53 -20.00
N VAL A 350 28.20 -14.71 -20.55
CA VAL A 350 28.24 -14.41 -21.99
C VAL A 350 28.54 -15.68 -22.80
N PHE A 351 29.51 -16.48 -22.36
CA PHE A 351 29.84 -17.74 -22.99
C PHE A 351 28.60 -18.66 -23.10
N TYR A 352 27.90 -18.91 -21.99
CA TYR A 352 26.71 -19.78 -22.03
C TYR A 352 25.54 -19.17 -22.79
N ARG A 353 25.37 -17.85 -22.78
CA ARG A 353 24.33 -17.15 -23.57
C ARG A 353 24.51 -17.38 -25.07
N ILE A 354 25.74 -17.57 -25.53
CA ILE A 354 26.05 -17.88 -26.96
C ILE A 354 26.07 -19.38 -27.17
N PHE A 355 26.73 -20.12 -26.30
CA PHE A 355 26.96 -21.56 -26.48
C PHE A 355 25.65 -22.38 -26.44
N ILE A 356 24.75 -22.10 -25.52
CA ILE A 356 23.49 -22.86 -25.41
C ILE A 356 22.62 -22.71 -26.67
N PRO A 357 22.31 -21.50 -27.18
CA PRO A 357 21.56 -21.37 -28.46
C PRO A 357 22.28 -22.00 -29.64
N PHE A 358 23.61 -21.91 -29.66
CA PHE A 358 24.40 -22.55 -30.73
C PHE A 358 24.23 -24.09 -30.73
N VAL A 359 24.36 -24.73 -29.58
CA VAL A 359 24.20 -26.20 -29.45
C VAL A 359 22.77 -26.60 -29.78
N ILE A 360 21.77 -25.92 -29.17
CA ILE A 360 20.36 -26.23 -29.44
C ILE A 360 20.02 -26.01 -30.93
N GLY A 361 20.46 -24.90 -31.51
CA GLY A 361 20.25 -24.60 -32.91
C GLY A 361 20.89 -25.65 -33.84
N GLY A 362 22.10 -26.09 -33.51
CA GLY A 362 22.77 -27.18 -34.21
C GLY A 362 22.01 -28.51 -34.18
N LEU A 363 21.50 -28.87 -32.98
CA LEU A 363 20.66 -30.06 -32.80
C LEU A 363 19.35 -29.98 -33.58
N VAL A 364 18.66 -28.83 -33.53
CA VAL A 364 17.44 -28.60 -34.31
C VAL A 364 17.71 -28.70 -35.80
N LEU A 365 18.78 -28.06 -36.28
CA LEU A 365 19.20 -28.16 -37.69
C LEU A 365 19.47 -29.61 -38.09
N GLN A 366 20.20 -30.35 -37.24
CA GLN A 366 20.46 -31.77 -37.50
C GLN A 366 19.17 -32.61 -37.63
N ILE A 367 18.22 -32.38 -36.72
CA ILE A 367 16.90 -33.03 -36.74
C ILE A 367 16.17 -32.67 -38.04
N LEU A 368 16.13 -31.41 -38.42
CA LEU A 368 15.47 -30.95 -39.65
C LEU A 368 16.10 -31.55 -40.91
N LEU A 369 17.44 -31.61 -40.98
CA LEU A 369 18.15 -32.24 -42.09
C LEU A 369 17.87 -33.73 -42.13
N HIS A 370 17.78 -34.42 -41.00
CA HIS A 370 17.42 -35.83 -40.94
C HIS A 370 16.00 -36.08 -41.44
N LEU A 371 15.04 -35.28 -40.97
CA LEU A 371 13.64 -35.34 -41.43
C LEU A 371 13.54 -35.06 -42.95
N TRP A 372 14.23 -34.04 -43.44
CA TRP A 372 14.30 -33.76 -44.88
C TRP A 372 14.80 -34.99 -45.66
N ARG A 373 15.93 -35.57 -45.21
CA ARG A 373 16.47 -36.75 -45.86
C ARG A 373 15.46 -37.91 -45.91
N LEU A 374 14.68 -38.12 -44.86
CA LEU A 374 13.63 -39.13 -44.83
C LEU A 374 12.48 -38.84 -45.80
N VAL A 375 12.14 -37.56 -46.01
CA VAL A 375 11.08 -37.13 -46.92
C VAL A 375 11.53 -37.21 -48.40
N VAL A 376 12.76 -36.75 -48.70
CA VAL A 376 13.28 -36.68 -50.09
C VAL A 376 13.72 -38.06 -50.61
N ASN A 377 14.14 -38.97 -49.73
CA ASN A 377 14.56 -40.33 -50.13
C ASN A 377 13.42 -41.36 -50.03
N ARG A 378 12.18 -40.93 -49.89
CA ARG A 378 10.97 -41.73 -50.16
C ARG A 378 10.54 -41.59 -51.62
#